data_92329ea308f6f328c27ac083cccd316e
#
_entry.id   92329ea308f6f328c27ac083cccd316e
#
_cell.length_a   1.000
_cell.length_b   1.000
_cell.length_c   1.000
_cell.angle_alpha   90.00
_cell.angle_beta   90.00
_cell.angle_gamma   90.00
#
_symmetry.space_group_name_H-M   'P 1'
#
loop_
_entity.id
_entity.type
_entity.pdbx_description
1 polymer ?
#
loop_
_entity_poly.entity_id
_entity_poly.type
_entity_poly.pdbx_seq_one_letter_code
_entity_poly.pdbx_strand_id
1 'polypeptide(L)'
;MREPQNIRAVEEAVHPDMMGFIFWEGSKRNVTTVPDYLPQCTRVGVFVNPTAEFVIEKVKDFGLGAIQLHGGESADFCRTIKERTGLPIIKAFSVSDEADLANTTQYEDVATLFLFDTKCKCVGGSGEQFNWDILQHYKGNTPFLLSGGIGPGDEEKVRRWRHPRWVGIDLNSRFETSPAYKDVEALVKFTKSLQA
;
A
#
# COMPACT_ATOMS: atom_id res chain seq x y z
N MET A 1 6.67 2.59 -7.60
CA MET A 1 7.18 2.47 -8.99
C MET A 1 7.92 3.74 -9.35
N ARG A 2 8.93 3.65 -10.26
CA ARG A 2 9.70 4.84 -10.67
C ARG A 2 10.11 4.79 -12.15
N GLU A 3 10.58 3.64 -12.64
CA GLU A 3 11.12 3.49 -13.99
C GLU A 3 10.00 3.31 -15.03
N PRO A 4 9.90 4.17 -16.07
CA PRO A 4 8.80 4.17 -17.04
C PRO A 4 8.56 2.81 -17.73
N GLN A 5 9.64 2.14 -18.12
CA GLN A 5 9.56 0.83 -18.78
C GLN A 5 9.01 -0.25 -17.83
N ASN A 6 9.41 -0.23 -16.57
CA ASN A 6 8.94 -1.19 -15.57
C ASN A 6 7.47 -0.89 -15.16
N ILE A 7 7.08 0.39 -15.08
CA ILE A 7 5.69 0.79 -14.86
C ILE A 7 4.79 0.20 -15.95
N ARG A 8 5.15 0.40 -17.22
CA ARG A 8 4.44 -0.13 -18.38
C ARG A 8 4.36 -1.65 -18.36
N ALA A 9 5.49 -2.33 -18.14
CA ALA A 9 5.53 -3.79 -18.12
C ALA A 9 4.66 -4.40 -17.00
N VAL A 10 4.62 -3.79 -15.82
CA VAL A 10 3.72 -4.22 -14.72
C VAL A 10 2.26 -3.97 -15.10
N GLU A 11 1.92 -2.82 -15.67
CA GLU A 11 0.54 -2.52 -16.06
C GLU A 11 0.03 -3.50 -17.11
N GLU A 12 0.81 -3.76 -18.16
CA GLU A 12 0.43 -4.62 -19.29
C GLU A 12 0.36 -6.11 -18.90
N ALA A 13 1.21 -6.57 -17.97
CA ALA A 13 1.29 -7.99 -17.64
C ALA A 13 0.48 -8.40 -16.41
N VAL A 14 0.28 -7.49 -15.46
CA VAL A 14 -0.36 -7.77 -14.16
C VAL A 14 -1.76 -7.17 -14.06
N HIS A 15 -2.01 -6.06 -14.77
CA HIS A 15 -3.27 -5.29 -14.72
C HIS A 15 -3.68 -4.91 -13.27
N PRO A 16 -2.81 -4.24 -12.50
CA PRO A 16 -3.15 -3.88 -11.12
C PRO A 16 -4.25 -2.81 -11.06
N ASP A 17 -5.12 -2.87 -10.05
CA ASP A 17 -6.12 -1.81 -9.81
C ASP A 17 -5.47 -0.49 -9.41
N MET A 18 -4.36 -0.56 -8.68
CA MET A 18 -3.63 0.58 -8.15
C MET A 18 -2.12 0.42 -8.32
N MET A 19 -1.42 1.54 -8.54
CA MET A 19 0.04 1.56 -8.59
C MET A 19 0.60 2.71 -7.73
N GLY A 20 1.44 2.37 -6.74
CA GLY A 20 1.99 3.30 -5.76
C GLY A 20 3.24 4.05 -6.23
N PHE A 21 3.29 5.35 -5.95
CA PHE A 21 4.43 6.25 -6.11
C PHE A 21 4.80 6.81 -4.73
N ILE A 22 6.00 6.49 -4.24
CA ILE A 22 6.43 6.85 -2.88
C ILE A 22 7.12 8.22 -2.91
N PHE A 23 6.58 9.17 -2.16
CA PHE A 23 7.08 10.55 -2.01
C PHE A 23 7.62 10.78 -0.60
N TRP A 24 8.59 9.97 -0.22
CA TRP A 24 9.29 10.10 1.07
C TRP A 24 10.79 9.93 0.89
N GLU A 25 11.56 10.98 1.23
CA GLU A 25 13.01 11.02 1.04
C GLU A 25 13.78 9.93 1.81
N GLY A 26 13.21 9.44 2.93
CA GLY A 26 13.78 8.33 3.69
C GLY A 26 13.66 6.98 2.99
N SER A 27 12.92 6.89 1.87
CA SER A 27 12.74 5.66 1.12
C SER A 27 13.73 5.52 -0.04
N LYS A 28 14.36 4.35 -0.17
CA LYS A 28 15.11 3.97 -1.39
C LYS A 28 14.25 3.94 -2.66
N ARG A 29 12.91 3.99 -2.49
CA ARG A 29 11.90 3.98 -3.56
C ARG A 29 11.31 5.35 -3.85
N ASN A 30 11.90 6.41 -3.25
CA ASN A 30 11.43 7.77 -3.44
C ASN A 30 11.40 8.16 -4.93
N VAL A 31 10.32 8.83 -5.34
CA VAL A 31 10.12 9.34 -6.70
C VAL A 31 10.22 10.86 -6.66
N THR A 32 11.22 11.41 -7.33
CA THR A 32 11.51 12.85 -7.31
C THR A 32 11.01 13.57 -8.56
N THR A 33 10.88 12.85 -9.67
CA THR A 33 10.46 13.40 -10.96
C THR A 33 9.31 12.59 -11.53
N VAL A 34 8.44 13.24 -12.30
CA VAL A 34 7.35 12.55 -13.01
C VAL A 34 7.98 11.66 -14.07
N PRO A 35 7.69 10.34 -14.06
CA PRO A 35 8.18 9.44 -15.11
C PRO A 35 7.57 9.79 -16.48
N ASP A 36 8.31 9.52 -17.56
CA ASP A 36 7.83 9.71 -18.94
C ASP A 36 6.61 8.86 -19.29
N TYR A 37 6.33 7.85 -18.49
CA TYR A 37 5.12 7.02 -18.58
C TYR A 37 4.44 6.91 -17.21
N LEU A 38 3.17 7.27 -17.16
CA LEU A 38 2.28 7.07 -16.01
C LEU A 38 1.21 6.04 -16.37
N PRO A 39 0.87 5.10 -15.46
CA PRO A 39 -0.12 4.05 -15.75
C PRO A 39 -1.54 4.62 -15.83
N GLN A 40 -2.44 3.89 -16.50
CA GLN A 40 -3.86 4.22 -16.58
C GLN A 40 -4.63 3.76 -15.34
N CYS A 41 -4.14 2.74 -14.61
CA CYS A 41 -4.73 2.32 -13.35
C CYS A 41 -4.66 3.45 -12.30
N THR A 42 -5.36 3.28 -11.16
CA THR A 42 -5.36 4.30 -10.11
C THR A 42 -3.94 4.56 -9.58
N ARG A 43 -3.45 5.79 -9.77
CA ARG A 43 -2.15 6.23 -9.25
C ARG A 43 -2.29 6.64 -7.80
N VAL A 44 -1.57 5.97 -6.91
CA VAL A 44 -1.59 6.22 -5.47
C VAL A 44 -0.32 6.94 -5.05
N GLY A 45 -0.44 8.14 -4.51
CA GLY A 45 0.68 8.83 -3.87
C GLY A 45 0.87 8.33 -2.44
N VAL A 46 2.05 7.83 -2.13
CA VAL A 46 2.39 7.30 -0.79
C VAL A 46 3.27 8.30 -0.07
N PHE A 47 2.80 8.80 1.06
CA PHE A 47 3.44 9.86 1.85
C PHE A 47 3.70 9.43 3.29
N VAL A 48 4.71 10.02 3.91
CA VAL A 48 5.04 9.82 5.34
C VAL A 48 5.24 11.19 5.97
N ASN A 49 4.31 11.59 6.84
CA ASN A 49 4.29 12.89 7.54
C ASN A 49 4.53 14.10 6.62
N PRO A 50 3.79 14.22 5.49
CA PRO A 50 3.99 15.32 4.54
C PRO A 50 3.36 16.62 5.04
N THR A 51 3.69 17.75 4.39
CA THR A 51 2.86 18.94 4.43
C THR A 51 1.66 18.79 3.47
N ALA A 52 0.57 19.51 3.73
CA ALA A 52 -0.60 19.47 2.85
C ALA A 52 -0.28 20.04 1.45
N GLU A 53 0.54 21.07 1.40
CA GLU A 53 0.98 21.71 0.15
C GLU A 53 1.76 20.72 -0.72
N PHE A 54 2.66 19.94 -0.13
CA PHE A 54 3.43 18.92 -0.83
C PHE A 54 2.53 17.82 -1.41
N VAL A 55 1.53 17.36 -0.64
CA VAL A 55 0.56 16.38 -1.14
C VAL A 55 -0.18 16.93 -2.35
N ILE A 56 -0.69 18.18 -2.27
CA ILE A 56 -1.46 18.82 -3.35
C ILE A 56 -0.60 19.03 -4.61
N GLU A 57 0.67 19.41 -4.44
CA GLU A 57 1.62 19.48 -5.55
C GLU A 57 1.73 18.14 -6.26
N LYS A 58 1.99 17.05 -5.54
CA LYS A 58 2.14 15.71 -6.13
C LYS A 58 0.85 15.17 -6.72
N VAL A 59 -0.31 15.50 -6.16
CA VAL A 59 -1.61 15.17 -6.76
C VAL A 59 -1.72 15.75 -8.18
N LYS A 60 -1.32 17.01 -8.37
CA LYS A 60 -1.35 17.67 -9.68
C LYS A 60 -0.31 17.11 -10.63
N ASP A 61 0.95 17.02 -10.18
CA ASP A 61 2.07 16.60 -11.01
C ASP A 61 1.89 15.18 -11.58
N PHE A 62 1.41 14.26 -10.74
CA PHE A 62 1.26 12.84 -11.10
C PHE A 62 -0.16 12.48 -11.52
N GLY A 63 -1.12 13.39 -11.41
CA GLY A 63 -2.54 13.11 -11.62
C GLY A 63 -3.00 11.94 -10.74
N LEU A 64 -2.73 12.04 -9.43
CA LEU A 64 -3.05 10.96 -8.49
C LEU A 64 -4.56 10.74 -8.40
N GLY A 65 -4.98 9.50 -8.26
CA GLY A 65 -6.37 9.09 -8.03
C GLY A 65 -6.66 8.70 -6.58
N ALA A 66 -5.64 8.52 -5.74
CA ALA A 66 -5.77 8.26 -4.31
C ALA A 66 -4.50 8.69 -3.55
N ILE A 67 -4.65 8.91 -2.25
CA ILE A 67 -3.58 9.36 -1.36
C ILE A 67 -3.42 8.35 -0.23
N GLN A 68 -2.24 7.77 -0.10
CA GLN A 68 -1.89 6.89 1.01
C GLN A 68 -1.02 7.62 2.02
N LEU A 69 -1.51 7.73 3.25
CA LEU A 69 -0.82 8.34 4.38
C LEU A 69 -0.24 7.22 5.26
N HIS A 70 1.08 7.07 5.23
CA HIS A 70 1.80 5.91 5.78
C HIS A 70 2.62 6.25 7.03
N GLY A 71 2.50 7.46 7.55
CA GLY A 71 3.16 7.94 8.75
C GLY A 71 2.22 8.05 9.95
N GLY A 72 2.55 8.99 10.86
CA GLY A 72 1.75 9.30 12.05
C GLY A 72 0.73 10.41 11.84
N GLU A 73 0.26 10.62 10.61
CA GLU A 73 -0.71 11.68 10.29
C GLU A 73 -2.00 11.51 11.08
N SER A 74 -2.49 12.59 11.70
CA SER A 74 -3.73 12.59 12.49
C SER A 74 -4.97 12.45 11.60
N ALA A 75 -6.11 12.05 12.19
CA ALA A 75 -7.38 12.00 11.48
C ALA A 75 -7.79 13.37 10.94
N ASP A 76 -7.47 14.47 11.65
CA ASP A 76 -7.75 15.83 11.19
C ASP A 76 -6.88 16.21 9.99
N PHE A 77 -5.62 15.79 9.95
CA PHE A 77 -4.79 15.96 8.76
C PHE A 77 -5.37 15.17 7.58
N CYS A 78 -5.76 13.91 7.79
CA CYS A 78 -6.41 13.08 6.77
C CYS A 78 -7.68 13.78 6.22
N ARG A 79 -8.50 14.35 7.09
CA ARG A 79 -9.72 15.12 6.72
C ARG A 79 -9.36 16.34 5.88
N THR A 80 -8.38 17.12 6.32
CA THR A 80 -7.89 18.30 5.58
C THR A 80 -7.43 17.94 4.17
N ILE A 81 -6.68 16.86 4.02
CA ILE A 81 -6.20 16.39 2.71
C ILE A 81 -7.38 15.94 1.84
N LYS A 82 -8.31 15.17 2.41
CA LYS A 82 -9.52 14.72 1.69
C LYS A 82 -10.35 15.88 1.18
N GLU A 83 -10.59 16.89 2.01
CA GLU A 83 -11.36 18.09 1.65
C GLU A 83 -10.66 18.93 0.58
N ARG A 84 -9.35 19.14 0.71
CA ARG A 84 -8.57 19.96 -0.24
C ARG A 84 -8.35 19.30 -1.59
N THR A 85 -8.35 17.99 -1.66
CA THR A 85 -8.04 17.24 -2.90
C THR A 85 -9.26 16.57 -3.52
N GLY A 86 -10.29 16.28 -2.74
CA GLY A 86 -11.45 15.49 -3.16
C GLY A 86 -11.13 14.01 -3.38
N LEU A 87 -9.90 13.56 -3.07
CA LEU A 87 -9.44 12.20 -3.35
C LEU A 87 -9.68 11.24 -2.17
N PRO A 88 -9.86 9.94 -2.44
CA PRO A 88 -9.92 8.93 -1.41
C PRO A 88 -8.61 8.83 -0.63
N ILE A 89 -8.73 8.65 0.69
CA ILE A 89 -7.60 8.48 1.61
C ILE A 89 -7.45 7.01 1.95
N ILE A 90 -6.24 6.49 1.79
CA ILE A 90 -5.79 5.19 2.27
C ILE A 90 -4.92 5.46 3.51
N LYS A 91 -5.37 5.07 4.70
CA LYS A 91 -4.54 5.22 5.91
C LYS A 91 -3.82 3.92 6.21
N ALA A 92 -2.49 3.97 6.25
CA ALA A 92 -1.67 2.82 6.60
C ALA A 92 -1.43 2.75 8.10
N PHE A 93 -1.49 1.53 8.63
CA PHE A 93 -1.19 1.19 10.02
C PHE A 93 -0.16 0.08 10.07
N SER A 94 0.88 0.29 10.88
CA SER A 94 1.81 -0.78 11.22
C SER A 94 1.21 -1.61 12.34
N VAL A 95 0.87 -2.86 12.05
CA VAL A 95 0.24 -3.78 13.00
C VAL A 95 1.23 -4.84 13.45
N SER A 96 1.46 -4.94 14.75
CA SER A 96 2.30 -5.96 15.37
C SER A 96 1.56 -6.80 16.41
N ASP A 97 0.45 -6.26 16.96
CA ASP A 97 -0.43 -6.96 17.89
C ASP A 97 -1.86 -6.42 17.78
N GLU A 98 -2.78 -7.04 18.55
CA GLU A 98 -4.20 -6.68 18.52
C GLU A 98 -4.47 -5.26 19.03
N ALA A 99 -3.65 -4.76 19.97
CA ALA A 99 -3.84 -3.42 20.51
C ALA A 99 -3.64 -2.32 19.46
N ASP A 100 -2.79 -2.57 18.44
CA ASP A 100 -2.57 -1.64 17.36
C ASP A 100 -3.85 -1.37 16.54
N LEU A 101 -4.78 -2.33 16.48
CA LEU A 101 -6.04 -2.20 15.76
C LEU A 101 -6.98 -1.17 16.39
N ALA A 102 -6.87 -0.89 17.68
CA ALA A 102 -7.67 0.14 18.34
C ALA A 102 -7.42 1.55 17.77
N ASN A 103 -6.22 1.78 17.23
CA ASN A 103 -5.84 3.06 16.63
C ASN A 103 -6.64 3.39 15.36
N THR A 104 -7.31 2.40 14.74
CA THR A 104 -8.04 2.60 13.49
C THR A 104 -9.33 3.38 13.66
N THR A 105 -9.97 3.30 14.83
CA THR A 105 -11.31 3.85 15.08
C THR A 105 -11.44 5.33 14.74
N GLN A 106 -10.42 6.13 15.07
CA GLN A 106 -10.45 7.57 14.81
C GLN A 106 -10.36 7.96 13.34
N TYR A 107 -10.05 7.00 12.44
CA TYR A 107 -9.91 7.24 11.00
C TYR A 107 -11.08 6.70 10.17
N GLU A 108 -12.04 5.99 10.77
CA GLU A 108 -13.13 5.34 10.03
C GLU A 108 -14.01 6.33 9.24
N ASP A 109 -14.20 7.56 9.75
CA ASP A 109 -15.00 8.58 9.07
C ASP A 109 -14.25 9.30 7.95
N VAL A 110 -12.92 9.22 7.93
CA VAL A 110 -12.08 9.98 6.99
C VAL A 110 -11.40 9.12 5.95
N ALA A 111 -10.93 7.92 6.31
CA ALA A 111 -10.29 7.00 5.39
C ALA A 111 -11.33 6.21 4.60
N THR A 112 -11.07 6.07 3.30
CA THR A 112 -11.88 5.24 2.41
C THR A 112 -11.42 3.79 2.46
N LEU A 113 -10.13 3.59 2.76
CA LEU A 113 -9.48 2.29 2.80
C LEU A 113 -8.37 2.32 3.85
N PHE A 114 -8.20 1.23 4.58
CA PHE A 114 -7.01 1.01 5.39
C PHE A 114 -5.99 0.15 4.66
N LEU A 115 -4.74 0.28 5.04
CA LEU A 115 -3.67 -0.63 4.65
C LEU A 115 -3.02 -1.12 5.94
N PHE A 116 -3.12 -2.42 6.20
CA PHE A 116 -2.44 -3.04 7.34
C PHE A 116 -1.08 -3.55 6.89
N ASP A 117 -0.04 -2.78 7.23
CA ASP A 117 1.36 -3.16 7.00
C ASP A 117 1.85 -3.97 8.21
N THR A 118 1.93 -5.26 7.99
CA THR A 118 2.25 -6.21 9.04
C THR A 118 3.77 -6.32 9.19
N LYS A 119 4.30 -5.76 10.28
CA LYS A 119 5.72 -5.84 10.59
C LYS A 119 6.04 -7.16 11.26
N CYS A 120 7.00 -7.90 10.70
CA CYS A 120 7.67 -8.95 11.45
C CYS A 120 8.49 -8.31 12.59
N LYS A 121 8.23 -8.68 13.83
CA LYS A 121 9.12 -8.35 14.98
C LYS A 121 10.41 -9.18 14.95
N CYS A 122 10.96 -9.45 13.77
CA CYS A 122 12.19 -10.24 13.64
C CYS A 122 13.40 -9.41 14.06
N VAL A 123 13.65 -9.35 15.34
CA VAL A 123 14.99 -9.11 15.87
C VAL A 123 15.70 -10.46 15.84
N GLY A 124 16.47 -10.69 14.75
CA GLY A 124 17.35 -11.83 14.62
C GLY A 124 16.69 -13.09 14.04
N GLY A 125 16.80 -13.28 12.74
CA GLY A 125 16.99 -14.55 12.03
C GLY A 125 16.01 -15.72 12.20
N SER A 126 14.86 -15.56 12.89
CA SER A 126 13.95 -16.68 13.17
C SER A 126 13.06 -17.08 12.00
N GLY A 127 13.03 -16.31 10.90
CA GLY A 127 12.19 -16.65 9.75
C GLY A 127 10.68 -16.63 10.01
N GLU A 128 10.22 -16.19 11.18
CA GLU A 128 8.80 -16.14 11.50
C GLU A 128 8.12 -15.06 10.65
N GLN A 129 7.23 -15.51 9.79
CA GLN A 129 6.33 -14.64 9.06
C GLN A 129 5.32 -14.02 10.02
N PHE A 130 4.95 -12.77 9.77
CA PHE A 130 3.88 -12.11 10.52
C PHE A 130 2.59 -12.96 10.46
N ASN A 131 1.95 -13.12 11.62
CA ASN A 131 0.68 -13.81 11.70
C ASN A 131 -0.48 -12.88 11.30
N TRP A 132 -1.01 -13.04 10.08
CA TRP A 132 -2.19 -12.28 9.59
C TRP A 132 -3.44 -12.53 10.41
N ASP A 133 -3.46 -13.56 11.27
CA ASP A 133 -4.61 -13.90 12.11
C ASP A 133 -4.91 -12.80 13.14
N ILE A 134 -3.94 -11.93 13.47
CA ILE A 134 -4.18 -10.74 14.29
C ILE A 134 -5.28 -9.88 13.68
N LEU A 135 -5.32 -9.77 12.35
CA LEU A 135 -6.33 -8.98 11.65
C LEU A 135 -7.75 -9.56 11.76
N GLN A 136 -7.93 -10.82 12.20
CA GLN A 136 -9.24 -11.38 12.52
C GLN A 136 -9.92 -10.64 13.68
N HIS A 137 -9.13 -9.94 14.51
CA HIS A 137 -9.63 -9.10 15.60
C HIS A 137 -10.04 -7.69 15.16
N TYR A 138 -9.81 -7.33 13.89
CA TYR A 138 -10.32 -6.06 13.37
C TYR A 138 -11.85 -6.06 13.32
N LYS A 139 -12.48 -5.12 14.02
CA LYS A 139 -13.95 -5.00 14.15
C LYS A 139 -14.52 -3.75 13.47
N GLY A 140 -13.66 -2.95 12.87
CA GLY A 140 -14.06 -1.73 12.17
C GLY A 140 -14.85 -1.99 10.89
N ASN A 141 -15.41 -0.93 10.32
CA ASN A 141 -16.21 -1.00 9.11
C ASN A 141 -15.45 -0.64 7.84
N THR A 142 -14.34 0.07 7.94
CA THR A 142 -13.53 0.47 6.80
C THR A 142 -12.89 -0.76 6.16
N PRO A 143 -13.04 -0.97 4.84
CA PRO A 143 -12.35 -2.05 4.13
C PRO A 143 -10.82 -1.86 4.19
N PHE A 144 -10.08 -2.95 3.99
CA PHE A 144 -8.62 -2.86 4.05
C PHE A 144 -7.87 -3.73 3.04
N LEU A 145 -6.66 -3.29 2.74
CA LEU A 145 -5.63 -4.04 2.04
C LEU A 145 -4.68 -4.69 3.06
N LEU A 146 -4.32 -5.94 2.77
CA LEU A 146 -3.25 -6.64 3.48
C LEU A 146 -1.92 -6.32 2.83
N SER A 147 -0.96 -5.85 3.61
CA SER A 147 0.41 -5.54 3.21
C SER A 147 1.42 -6.15 4.19
N GLY A 148 2.70 -6.02 3.88
CA GLY A 148 3.79 -6.46 4.74
C GLY A 148 4.25 -7.89 4.47
N GLY A 149 5.41 -8.00 3.80
CA GLY A 149 6.12 -9.26 3.62
C GLY A 149 5.49 -10.30 2.69
N ILE A 150 4.37 -10.00 2.02
CA ILE A 150 3.78 -10.89 1.02
C ILE A 150 4.76 -11.07 -0.14
N GLY A 151 5.04 -12.32 -0.49
CA GLY A 151 6.00 -12.65 -1.53
C GLY A 151 5.72 -13.98 -2.23
N PRO A 152 6.56 -14.35 -3.19
CA PRO A 152 6.50 -15.67 -3.82
C PRO A 152 6.54 -16.77 -2.75
N GLY A 153 5.61 -17.73 -2.86
CA GLY A 153 5.40 -18.80 -1.87
C GLY A 153 4.24 -18.56 -0.89
N ASP A 154 3.67 -17.35 -0.85
CA ASP A 154 2.53 -17.05 0.01
C ASP A 154 1.17 -17.25 -0.69
N GLU A 155 1.14 -17.74 -1.93
CA GLU A 155 -0.07 -17.86 -2.76
C GLU A 155 -1.18 -18.62 -2.06
N GLU A 156 -0.85 -19.79 -1.49
CA GLU A 156 -1.81 -20.64 -0.80
C GLU A 156 -2.33 -19.99 0.48
N LYS A 157 -1.45 -19.31 1.21
CA LYS A 157 -1.80 -18.57 2.42
C LYS A 157 -2.77 -17.42 2.09
N VAL A 158 -2.48 -16.63 1.05
CA VAL A 158 -3.38 -15.56 0.57
C VAL A 158 -4.70 -16.15 0.10
N ARG A 159 -4.69 -17.23 -0.69
CA ARG A 159 -5.93 -17.86 -1.17
C ARG A 159 -6.85 -18.38 -0.07
N ARG A 160 -6.30 -18.81 1.06
CA ARG A 160 -7.08 -19.35 2.20
C ARG A 160 -7.52 -18.30 3.17
N TRP A 161 -6.76 -17.20 3.29
CA TRP A 161 -7.06 -16.18 4.26
C TRP A 161 -8.39 -15.46 3.94
N ARG A 162 -9.19 -15.17 4.94
CA ARG A 162 -10.49 -14.51 4.76
C ARG A 162 -10.76 -13.54 5.90
N HIS A 163 -11.33 -12.40 5.55
CA HIS A 163 -11.92 -11.45 6.49
C HIS A 163 -13.02 -10.66 5.79
N PRO A 164 -14.17 -10.33 6.44
CA PRO A 164 -15.29 -9.64 5.79
C PRO A 164 -14.94 -8.27 5.20
N ARG A 165 -13.94 -7.61 5.74
CA ARG A 165 -13.48 -6.27 5.30
C ARG A 165 -12.21 -6.30 4.45
N TRP A 166 -11.62 -7.45 4.23
CA TRP A 166 -10.47 -7.58 3.37
C TRP A 166 -10.88 -7.50 1.89
N VAL A 167 -10.26 -6.57 1.15
CA VAL A 167 -10.61 -6.31 -0.26
C VAL A 167 -9.46 -6.51 -1.23
N GLY A 168 -8.24 -6.76 -0.76
CA GLY A 168 -7.10 -6.98 -1.62
C GLY A 168 -5.76 -7.00 -0.88
N ILE A 169 -4.69 -7.07 -1.66
CA ILE A 169 -3.32 -7.14 -1.17
C ILE A 169 -2.46 -6.02 -1.77
N ASP A 170 -1.45 -5.59 -1.03
CA ASP A 170 -0.39 -4.72 -1.50
C ASP A 170 0.92 -5.51 -1.64
N LEU A 171 1.49 -5.50 -2.84
CA LEU A 171 2.72 -6.23 -3.18
C LEU A 171 3.87 -5.25 -3.42
N ASN A 172 4.93 -5.34 -2.64
CA ASN A 172 6.03 -4.40 -2.76
C ASN A 172 7.41 -5.09 -2.75
N SER A 173 8.16 -5.05 -1.67
CA SER A 173 9.60 -5.36 -1.63
C SER A 173 9.98 -6.79 -2.02
N ARG A 174 9.10 -7.77 -1.76
CA ARG A 174 9.34 -9.19 -2.10
C ARG A 174 9.18 -9.49 -3.60
N PHE A 175 8.68 -8.51 -4.37
CA PHE A 175 8.54 -8.57 -5.83
C PHE A 175 9.39 -7.50 -6.51
N GLU A 176 10.59 -7.26 -6.01
CA GLU A 176 11.53 -6.31 -6.60
C GLU A 176 12.88 -6.96 -6.87
N THR A 177 13.45 -6.71 -8.04
CA THR A 177 14.84 -7.03 -8.38
C THR A 177 15.81 -5.97 -7.84
N SER A 178 15.33 -4.74 -7.70
CA SER A 178 16.01 -3.62 -7.02
C SER A 178 14.95 -2.63 -6.50
N PRO A 179 15.27 -1.75 -5.54
CA PRO A 179 14.29 -0.80 -5.01
C PRO A 179 13.56 -0.01 -6.09
N ALA A 180 12.23 -0.05 -6.09
CA ALA A 180 11.30 0.54 -7.05
C ALA A 180 11.30 -0.11 -8.46
N TYR A 181 11.99 -1.22 -8.66
CA TYR A 181 11.98 -1.99 -9.92
C TYR A 181 11.36 -3.37 -9.68
N LYS A 182 10.15 -3.58 -10.17
CA LYS A 182 9.38 -4.81 -9.96
C LYS A 182 9.87 -5.96 -10.84
N ASP A 183 9.91 -7.15 -10.23
CA ASP A 183 10.04 -8.44 -10.92
C ASP A 183 8.66 -8.80 -11.54
N VAL A 184 8.52 -8.51 -12.82
CA VAL A 184 7.25 -8.70 -13.54
C VAL A 184 6.87 -10.17 -13.64
N GLU A 185 7.85 -11.06 -13.84
CA GLU A 185 7.60 -12.50 -13.96
C GLU A 185 7.09 -13.07 -12.62
N ALA A 186 7.73 -12.71 -11.51
CA ALA A 186 7.30 -13.12 -10.18
C ALA A 186 5.88 -12.59 -9.86
N LEU A 187 5.58 -11.33 -10.20
CA LEU A 187 4.24 -10.76 -10.03
C LEU A 187 3.18 -11.52 -10.84
N VAL A 188 3.44 -11.75 -12.14
CA VAL A 188 2.51 -12.47 -13.02
C VAL A 188 2.27 -13.90 -12.52
N LYS A 189 3.31 -14.61 -12.12
CA LYS A 189 3.18 -15.97 -11.59
C LYS A 189 2.31 -15.97 -10.33
N PHE A 190 2.58 -15.05 -9.41
CA PHE A 190 1.86 -14.92 -8.15
C PHE A 190 0.38 -14.58 -8.38
N THR A 191 0.09 -13.52 -9.14
CA THR A 191 -1.29 -13.08 -9.37
C THR A 191 -2.13 -14.10 -10.12
N LYS A 192 -1.57 -14.78 -11.13
CA LYS A 192 -2.26 -15.88 -11.82
C LYS A 192 -2.61 -17.04 -10.88
N SER A 193 -1.72 -17.37 -9.96
CA SER A 193 -1.97 -18.45 -8.99
C SER A 193 -3.06 -18.11 -7.98
N LEU A 194 -3.35 -16.82 -7.74
CA LEU A 194 -4.45 -16.41 -6.87
C LEU A 194 -5.82 -16.54 -7.54
N GLN A 195 -5.86 -16.58 -8.88
CA GLN A 195 -7.10 -16.71 -9.68
C GLN A 195 -7.45 -18.16 -10.00
N ALA A 196 -6.52 -19.09 -9.79
CA ALA A 196 -6.71 -20.53 -9.99
C ALA A 196 -7.35 -21.19 -8.77
#